data_6bae3c6e082662c86ed5776482df2f9a
#
_entry.id   6bae3c6e082662c86ed5776482df2f9a
#
_cell.length_a   1.000
_cell.length_b   1.000
_cell.length_c   1.000
_cell.angle_alpha   90.00
_cell.angle_beta   90.00
_cell.angle_gamma   90.00
#
_symmetry.space_group_name_H-M   'P 1'
#
loop_
_entity.id
_entity.type
_entity.pdbx_description
1 polymer ?
#
loop_
_entity_poly.entity_id
_entity_poly.type
_entity_poly.pdbx_seq_one_letter_code
_entity_poly.pdbx_strand_id
1 'polypeptide(L)'
;LQILAPFDIRATDKQNTDKAVVELKRASRDYDVPVFAISSFNRENYTSPVNIASFKESGAIEYTSDILMALQFKGMDFQKTQDGRFEDDKTRTARIMALRHEQEKAAEMPGKMQNLQLKVLKNRNGRKGSVDLDFCPMFNYFEEPKEKISDWVKK
;
A
#
# COMPACT_ATOMS: atom_id res chain seq x y z
N LEU A 1 -13.39 -0.72 -2.28
CA LEU A 1 -14.44 -0.22 -1.38
C LEU A 1 -15.20 0.95 -1.99
N GLN A 2 -14.52 1.94 -2.53
CA GLN A 2 -15.11 3.21 -3.00
C GLN A 2 -16.01 3.08 -4.24
N ILE A 3 -15.99 1.96 -4.95
CA ILE A 3 -16.82 1.69 -6.12
C ILE A 3 -18.05 0.83 -5.82
N LEU A 4 -18.27 0.47 -4.56
CA LEU A 4 -19.50 -0.22 -4.16
C LEU A 4 -20.70 0.73 -4.30
N ALA A 5 -21.83 0.17 -4.70
CA ALA A 5 -23.05 0.96 -4.76
C ALA A 5 -23.34 1.57 -3.38
N PRO A 6 -23.71 2.86 -3.31
CA PRO A 6 -24.00 3.49 -2.03
C PRO A 6 -25.21 2.86 -1.36
N PHE A 7 -25.10 2.63 -0.06
CA PHE A 7 -26.25 2.18 0.75
C PHE A 7 -27.35 3.25 0.85
N ASP A 8 -26.91 4.51 0.84
CA ASP A 8 -27.81 5.66 0.86
C ASP A 8 -27.23 6.74 -0.08
N ILE A 9 -27.99 7.09 -1.11
CA ILE A 9 -27.61 8.12 -2.09
C ILE A 9 -27.56 9.53 -1.49
N ARG A 10 -28.15 9.75 -0.31
CA ARG A 10 -28.11 11.03 0.42
C ARG A 10 -26.93 11.13 1.38
N ALA A 11 -26.30 10.02 1.68
CA ALA A 11 -25.15 9.96 2.56
C ALA A 11 -23.85 10.34 1.80
N THR A 12 -22.86 10.80 2.53
CA THR A 12 -21.53 11.09 1.97
C THR A 12 -20.81 9.79 1.58
N ASP A 13 -19.81 9.89 0.69
CA ASP A 13 -18.95 8.76 0.32
C ASP A 13 -18.32 8.12 1.56
N LYS A 14 -17.92 8.94 2.53
CA LYS A 14 -17.37 8.47 3.80
C LYS A 14 -18.37 7.59 4.55
N GLN A 15 -19.59 8.07 4.74
CA GLN A 15 -20.64 7.32 5.47
C GLN A 15 -20.98 6.01 4.77
N ASN A 16 -21.04 6.01 3.44
CA ASN A 16 -21.28 4.81 2.65
C ASN A 16 -20.11 3.83 2.75
N THR A 17 -18.87 4.31 2.70
CA THR A 17 -17.67 3.48 2.88
C THR A 17 -17.60 2.89 4.28
N ASP A 18 -17.87 3.68 5.33
CA ASP A 18 -17.88 3.21 6.71
C ASP A 18 -18.91 2.08 6.90
N LYS A 19 -20.11 2.25 6.35
CA LYS A 19 -21.15 1.23 6.39
C LYS A 19 -20.74 -0.04 5.64
N ALA A 20 -20.17 0.11 4.42
CA ALA A 20 -19.71 -1.01 3.62
C ALA A 20 -18.66 -1.85 4.37
N VAL A 21 -17.69 -1.20 5.01
CA VAL A 21 -16.63 -1.87 5.78
C VAL A 21 -17.22 -2.66 6.96
N VAL A 22 -18.18 -2.07 7.68
CA VAL A 22 -18.84 -2.74 8.81
C VAL A 22 -19.63 -3.97 8.33
N GLU A 23 -20.38 -3.85 7.24
CA GLU A 23 -21.16 -4.98 6.69
C GLU A 23 -20.26 -6.09 6.14
N LEU A 24 -19.12 -5.76 5.49
CA LEU A 24 -18.14 -6.75 5.07
C LEU A 24 -17.53 -7.50 6.26
N LYS A 25 -17.23 -6.80 7.35
CA LYS A 25 -16.75 -7.43 8.58
C LYS A 25 -17.80 -8.34 9.20
N ARG A 26 -19.05 -7.91 9.19
CA ARG A 26 -20.17 -8.72 9.65
C ARG A 26 -20.32 -9.98 8.80
N ALA A 27 -20.32 -9.85 7.48
CA ALA A 27 -20.39 -10.99 6.56
C ALA A 27 -19.25 -11.99 6.78
N SER A 28 -18.00 -11.49 6.93
CA SER A 28 -16.85 -12.35 7.25
C SER A 28 -17.08 -13.20 8.49
N ARG A 29 -17.62 -12.59 9.55
CA ARG A 29 -17.88 -13.28 10.81
C ARG A 29 -19.07 -14.22 10.71
N ASP A 30 -20.20 -13.75 10.14
CA ASP A 30 -21.46 -14.47 10.13
C ASP A 30 -21.41 -15.71 9.20
N TYR A 31 -20.56 -15.67 8.16
CA TYR A 31 -20.36 -16.77 7.21
C TYR A 31 -19.04 -17.52 7.41
N ASP A 32 -18.23 -17.12 8.39
CA ASP A 32 -16.89 -17.68 8.66
C ASP A 32 -16.00 -17.76 7.41
N VAL A 33 -15.96 -16.66 6.65
CA VAL A 33 -15.16 -16.54 5.42
C VAL A 33 -14.17 -15.38 5.49
N PRO A 34 -12.97 -15.52 4.90
CA PRO A 34 -12.06 -14.39 4.75
C PRO A 34 -12.61 -13.40 3.69
N VAL A 35 -12.57 -12.10 4.00
CA VAL A 35 -12.95 -11.03 3.08
C VAL A 35 -11.73 -10.18 2.76
N PHE A 36 -11.35 -10.11 1.49
CA PHE A 36 -10.34 -9.20 0.97
C PHE A 36 -11.01 -8.00 0.31
N ALA A 37 -10.77 -6.81 0.82
CA ALA A 37 -11.33 -5.58 0.29
C ALA A 37 -10.22 -4.64 -0.22
N ILE A 38 -10.32 -4.22 -1.48
CA ILE A 38 -9.41 -3.26 -2.08
C ILE A 38 -9.92 -1.85 -1.81
N SER A 39 -9.04 -0.97 -1.35
CA SER A 39 -9.31 0.43 -1.09
C SER A 39 -8.27 1.33 -1.75
N SER A 40 -8.69 2.45 -2.30
CA SER A 40 -7.81 3.44 -2.89
C SER A 40 -7.17 4.32 -1.83
N PHE A 41 -5.97 4.84 -2.13
CA PHE A 41 -5.31 5.85 -1.31
C PHE A 41 -5.82 7.25 -1.60
N ASN A 42 -5.63 8.14 -0.63
CA ASN A 42 -5.77 9.58 -0.83
C ASN A 42 -4.70 10.09 -1.80
N ARG A 43 -5.06 11.03 -2.67
CA ARG A 43 -4.12 11.62 -3.64
C ARG A 43 -2.94 12.33 -2.98
N GLU A 44 -3.14 12.91 -1.81
CA GLU A 44 -2.10 13.57 -1.01
C GLU A 44 -0.96 12.62 -0.61
N ASN A 45 -1.24 11.31 -0.55
CA ASN A 45 -0.26 10.30 -0.19
C ASN A 45 0.59 9.78 -1.37
N TYR A 46 0.44 10.36 -2.56
CA TYR A 46 1.27 9.96 -3.70
C TYR A 46 2.74 10.36 -3.56
N THR A 47 3.04 11.35 -2.75
CA THR A 47 4.39 11.87 -2.49
C THR A 47 4.89 11.54 -1.08
N SER A 48 4.21 10.63 -0.37
CA SER A 48 4.56 10.24 0.99
C SER A 48 4.59 8.73 1.13
N PRO A 49 5.39 8.19 2.07
CA PRO A 49 5.30 6.78 2.43
C PRO A 49 3.91 6.42 2.91
N VAL A 50 3.44 5.23 2.52
CA VAL A 50 2.12 4.77 2.96
C VAL A 50 2.07 4.56 4.47
N ASN A 51 0.98 4.99 5.07
CA ASN A 51 0.63 4.78 6.47
C ASN A 51 -0.88 4.49 6.59
N ILE A 52 -1.36 4.30 7.79
CA ILE A 52 -2.78 3.99 8.01
C ILE A 52 -3.70 5.11 7.50
N ALA A 53 -3.31 6.37 7.69
CA ALA A 53 -4.09 7.52 7.22
C ALA A 53 -4.06 7.71 5.69
N SER A 54 -3.24 6.96 4.96
CA SER A 54 -3.18 7.00 3.50
C SER A 54 -4.42 6.45 2.82
N PHE A 55 -5.20 5.64 3.51
CA PHE A 55 -6.44 5.10 2.96
C PHE A 55 -7.53 6.19 2.94
N LYS A 56 -8.18 6.33 1.80
CA LYS A 56 -9.33 7.21 1.66
C LYS A 56 -10.44 6.75 2.60
N GLU A 57 -11.02 7.67 3.38
CA GLU A 57 -12.04 7.38 4.39
C GLU A 57 -11.56 6.43 5.49
N SER A 58 -10.33 6.67 5.99
CA SER A 58 -9.52 5.70 6.76
C SER A 58 -10.07 5.27 8.12
N GLY A 59 -10.95 6.03 8.77
CA GLY A 59 -11.37 5.73 10.14
C GLY A 59 -11.99 4.34 10.31
N ALA A 60 -13.07 4.03 9.60
CA ALA A 60 -13.71 2.72 9.68
C ALA A 60 -12.81 1.60 9.13
N ILE A 61 -12.07 1.85 8.07
CA ILE A 61 -11.10 0.90 7.50
C ILE A 61 -10.06 0.51 8.55
N GLU A 62 -9.49 1.52 9.24
CA GLU A 62 -8.51 1.30 10.28
C GLU A 62 -9.07 0.47 11.44
N TYR A 63 -10.22 0.85 11.98
CA TYR A 63 -10.75 0.18 13.17
C TYR A 63 -11.31 -1.21 12.88
N THR A 64 -11.91 -1.41 11.73
CA THR A 64 -12.66 -2.64 11.41
C THR A 64 -11.78 -3.76 10.85
N SER A 65 -10.74 -3.43 10.07
CA SER A 65 -9.85 -4.44 9.49
C SER A 65 -9.05 -5.21 10.55
N ASP A 66 -8.87 -6.50 10.36
CA ASP A 66 -7.93 -7.30 11.16
C ASP A 66 -6.51 -7.15 10.65
N ILE A 67 -6.35 -7.12 9.33
CA ILE A 67 -5.08 -6.89 8.65
C ILE A 67 -5.27 -5.72 7.67
N LEU A 68 -4.35 -4.78 7.68
CA LEU A 68 -4.30 -3.66 6.73
C LEU A 68 -2.97 -3.70 6.00
N MET A 69 -3.04 -3.89 4.70
CA MET A 69 -1.86 -3.94 3.84
C MET A 69 -1.88 -2.81 2.82
N ALA A 70 -0.71 -2.33 2.46
CA ALA A 70 -0.53 -1.26 1.49
C ALA A 70 0.60 -1.60 0.53
N LEU A 71 0.37 -1.39 -0.76
CA LEU A 71 1.37 -1.57 -1.80
C LEU A 71 1.94 -0.21 -2.18
N GLN A 72 3.26 -0.07 -2.17
CA GLN A 72 3.98 1.13 -2.60
C GLN A 72 5.22 0.77 -3.43
N PHE A 73 5.80 1.73 -4.13
CA PHE A 73 7.14 1.52 -4.72
C PHE A 73 8.17 1.37 -3.62
N LYS A 74 9.10 0.43 -3.80
CA LYS A 74 10.24 0.26 -2.89
C LYS A 74 11.09 1.55 -2.89
N GLY A 75 11.51 1.98 -1.71
CA GLY A 75 12.27 3.22 -1.55
C GLY A 75 11.45 4.46 -1.23
N MET A 76 10.12 4.35 -1.10
CA MET A 76 9.29 5.48 -0.68
C MET A 76 9.43 5.82 0.81
N ASP A 77 9.92 4.92 1.64
CA ASP A 77 10.08 5.15 3.08
C ASP A 77 11.05 6.30 3.39
N PHE A 78 10.90 6.87 4.58
CA PHE A 78 11.80 7.91 5.09
C PHE A 78 13.25 7.42 5.07
N GLN A 79 14.14 8.22 4.50
CA GLN A 79 15.58 7.92 4.49
C GLN A 79 16.31 8.81 5.48
N LYS A 80 17.40 8.27 6.03
CA LYS A 80 18.32 9.03 6.86
C LYS A 80 19.42 9.61 6.00
N THR A 81 19.80 10.84 6.27
CA THR A 81 20.96 11.51 5.73
C THR A 81 22.26 10.94 6.34
N GLN A 82 23.42 11.30 5.81
CA GLN A 82 24.71 10.80 6.30
C GLN A 82 24.99 11.15 7.78
N ASP A 83 24.40 12.25 8.26
CA ASP A 83 24.49 12.70 9.66
C ASP A 83 23.44 12.02 10.57
N GLY A 84 22.70 11.03 10.05
CA GLY A 84 21.73 10.22 10.81
C GLY A 84 20.37 10.88 11.04
N ARG A 85 20.15 12.09 10.56
CA ARG A 85 18.85 12.77 10.61
C ARG A 85 17.93 12.25 9.49
N PHE A 86 16.63 12.42 9.64
CA PHE A 86 15.73 12.18 8.52
C PHE A 86 15.83 13.30 7.48
N GLU A 87 15.69 12.93 6.21
CA GLU A 87 15.58 13.89 5.10
C GLU A 87 14.43 14.89 5.34
N ASP A 88 14.61 16.12 4.90
CA ASP A 88 13.56 17.13 4.95
C ASP A 88 12.43 16.84 3.92
N ASP A 89 11.30 17.49 4.10
CA ASP A 89 10.10 17.27 3.27
C ASP A 89 10.34 17.57 1.80
N LYS A 90 11.13 18.59 1.47
CA LYS A 90 11.43 18.99 0.09
C LYS A 90 12.29 17.94 -0.60
N THR A 91 13.36 17.51 0.05
CA THR A 91 14.26 16.46 -0.44
C THR A 91 13.53 15.16 -0.63
N ARG A 92 12.69 14.77 0.35
CA ARG A 92 11.86 13.57 0.28
C ARG A 92 10.89 13.61 -0.89
N THR A 93 10.15 14.70 -1.05
CA THR A 93 9.18 14.85 -2.14
C THR A 93 9.86 14.75 -3.50
N ALA A 94 10.99 15.44 -3.69
CA ALA A 94 11.75 15.38 -4.93
C ALA A 94 12.24 13.95 -5.24
N ARG A 95 12.74 13.25 -4.22
CA ARG A 95 13.20 11.85 -4.35
C ARG A 95 12.04 10.91 -4.72
N ILE A 96 10.89 11.04 -4.05
CA ILE A 96 9.73 10.18 -4.35
C ILE A 96 9.18 10.46 -5.75
N MET A 97 9.14 11.72 -6.18
CA MET A 97 8.73 12.06 -7.55
C MET A 97 9.67 11.47 -8.59
N ALA A 98 10.99 11.56 -8.38
CA ALA A 98 11.99 10.96 -9.27
C ALA A 98 11.83 9.43 -9.33
N LEU A 99 11.67 8.77 -8.19
CA LEU A 99 11.42 7.34 -8.09
C LEU A 99 10.18 6.93 -8.88
N ARG A 100 9.07 7.64 -8.70
CA ARG A 100 7.82 7.36 -9.42
C ARG A 100 7.99 7.51 -10.92
N HIS A 101 8.62 8.59 -11.36
CA HIS A 101 8.88 8.80 -12.78
C HIS A 101 9.74 7.68 -13.40
N GLU A 102 10.76 7.20 -12.66
CA GLU A 102 11.55 6.06 -13.07
C GLU A 102 10.70 4.78 -13.19
N GLN A 103 9.84 4.53 -12.20
CA GLN A 103 8.96 3.36 -12.21
C GLN A 103 7.87 3.44 -13.28
N GLU A 104 7.34 4.63 -13.56
CA GLU A 104 6.39 4.85 -14.65
C GLU A 104 7.04 4.60 -16.02
N LYS A 105 8.26 5.09 -16.24
CA LYS A 105 9.03 4.77 -17.46
C LYS A 105 9.31 3.27 -17.58
N ALA A 106 9.63 2.62 -16.47
CA ALA A 106 9.85 1.17 -16.47
C ALA A 106 8.59 0.40 -16.89
N ALA A 107 7.40 0.90 -16.55
CA ALA A 107 6.14 0.28 -16.94
C ALA A 107 5.90 0.27 -18.47
N GLU A 108 6.47 1.23 -19.19
CA GLU A 108 6.36 1.34 -20.64
C GLU A 108 7.34 0.41 -21.39
N MET A 109 8.33 -0.13 -20.68
CA MET A 109 9.36 -0.99 -21.26
C MET A 109 8.95 -2.46 -21.19
N PRO A 110 8.94 -3.20 -22.33
CA PRO A 110 8.60 -4.61 -22.33
C PRO A 110 9.46 -5.45 -21.38
N GLY A 111 8.81 -6.20 -20.48
CA GLY A 111 9.47 -7.10 -19.55
C GLY A 111 10.25 -6.42 -18.42
N LYS A 112 10.22 -5.09 -18.32
CA LYS A 112 10.86 -4.37 -17.22
C LYS A 112 10.06 -4.54 -15.94
N MET A 113 10.77 -4.90 -14.86
CA MET A 113 10.16 -5.06 -13.54
C MET A 113 10.17 -3.72 -12.78
N GLN A 114 9.11 -3.48 -12.02
CA GLN A 114 9.02 -2.44 -11.00
C GLN A 114 9.25 -3.06 -9.63
N ASN A 115 10.03 -2.39 -8.79
CA ASN A 115 10.25 -2.86 -7.43
C ASN A 115 9.17 -2.28 -6.50
N LEU A 116 8.35 -3.15 -5.97
CA LEU A 116 7.27 -2.82 -5.05
C LEU A 116 7.57 -3.33 -3.64
N GLN A 117 6.84 -2.80 -2.69
CA GLN A 117 6.87 -3.24 -1.31
C GLN A 117 5.45 -3.34 -0.78
N LEU A 118 5.05 -4.53 -0.34
CA LEU A 118 3.81 -4.76 0.38
C LEU A 118 4.07 -4.53 1.87
N LYS A 119 3.46 -3.52 2.44
CA LYS A 119 3.60 -3.17 3.86
C LYS A 119 2.39 -3.67 4.64
N VAL A 120 2.62 -4.37 5.73
CA VAL A 120 1.60 -4.75 6.71
C VAL A 120 1.54 -3.65 7.76
N LEU A 121 0.62 -2.70 7.59
CA LEU A 121 0.46 -1.53 8.44
C LEU A 121 -0.26 -1.85 9.76
N LYS A 122 -1.18 -2.81 9.70
CA LYS A 122 -1.89 -3.35 10.86
C LYS A 122 -1.97 -4.87 10.72
N ASN A 123 -1.76 -5.57 11.82
CA ASN A 123 -2.03 -6.99 11.95
C ASN A 123 -2.45 -7.25 13.40
N ARG A 124 -3.73 -7.56 13.61
CA ARG A 124 -4.30 -7.70 14.95
C ARG A 124 -3.72 -8.91 15.69
N ASN A 125 -3.45 -9.99 14.96
CA ASN A 125 -3.01 -11.27 15.53
C ASN A 125 -1.56 -11.64 15.16
N GLY A 126 -0.78 -10.71 14.61
CA GLY A 126 0.58 -11.01 14.17
C GLY A 126 1.48 -9.79 14.08
N ARG A 127 2.62 -9.97 13.44
CA ARG A 127 3.63 -8.90 13.29
C ARG A 127 3.28 -7.96 12.14
N LYS A 128 3.68 -6.71 12.29
CA LYS A 128 3.79 -5.75 11.18
C LYS A 128 5.12 -5.98 10.48
N GLY A 129 5.21 -5.57 9.23
CA GLY A 129 6.44 -5.70 8.44
C GLY A 129 6.23 -5.32 6.99
N SER A 130 7.15 -5.71 6.15
CA SER A 130 7.05 -5.51 4.72
C SER A 130 7.68 -6.66 3.96
N VAL A 131 7.17 -6.90 2.76
CA VAL A 131 7.69 -7.89 1.80
C VAL A 131 7.98 -7.14 0.51
N ASP A 132 9.17 -7.35 -0.04
CA ASP A 132 9.55 -6.82 -1.35
C ASP A 132 8.98 -7.72 -2.45
N LEU A 133 8.54 -7.11 -3.54
CA LEU A 133 7.95 -7.76 -4.69
C LEU A 133 8.49 -7.14 -5.97
N ASP A 134 8.73 -7.94 -6.98
CA ASP A 134 8.97 -7.48 -8.34
C ASP A 134 7.67 -7.62 -9.14
N PHE A 135 7.28 -6.56 -9.84
CA PHE A 135 6.04 -6.46 -10.59
C PHE A 135 6.31 -6.12 -12.04
N CYS A 136 5.78 -6.92 -12.96
CA CYS A 136 5.80 -6.64 -14.38
C CYS A 136 4.45 -6.05 -14.83
N PRO A 137 4.34 -4.74 -15.06
CA PRO A 137 3.07 -4.09 -15.41
C PRO A 137 2.45 -4.62 -16.69
N MET A 138 3.27 -4.90 -17.71
CA MET A 138 2.81 -5.38 -19.02
C MET A 138 2.01 -6.69 -18.92
N PHE A 139 2.40 -7.58 -18.01
CA PHE A 139 1.77 -8.89 -17.85
C PHE A 139 0.92 -8.99 -16.59
N ASN A 140 0.81 -7.89 -15.82
CA ASN A 140 0.15 -7.87 -14.50
C ASN A 140 0.63 -9.03 -13.60
N TYR A 141 1.95 -9.24 -13.57
CA TYR A 141 2.59 -10.37 -12.93
C TYR A 141 3.48 -9.94 -11.78
N PHE A 142 3.37 -10.64 -10.65
CA PHE A 142 4.21 -10.44 -9.47
C PHE A 142 5.10 -11.66 -9.24
N GLU A 143 6.32 -11.41 -8.81
CA GLU A 143 7.23 -12.46 -8.34
C GLU A 143 8.01 -12.00 -7.09
N GLU A 144 8.55 -12.94 -6.36
CA GLU A 144 9.51 -12.63 -5.30
C GLU A 144 10.81 -12.13 -5.92
N PRO A 145 11.47 -11.10 -5.33
CA PRO A 145 12.75 -10.63 -5.81
C PRO A 145 13.77 -11.77 -5.80
N LYS A 146 14.45 -11.97 -6.90
CA LYS A 146 15.54 -12.94 -6.97
C LYS A 146 16.64 -12.50 -6.01
N GLU A 147 16.92 -13.29 -4.98
CA GLU A 147 18.03 -13.04 -4.08
C GLU A 147 19.34 -12.93 -4.89
N LYS A 148 20.06 -11.83 -4.74
CA LYS A 148 21.39 -11.71 -5.33
C LYS A 148 22.30 -12.66 -4.56
N ILE A 149 22.97 -13.56 -5.27
CA ILE A 149 23.95 -14.52 -4.71
C ILE A 149 24.97 -13.84 -3.79
N SER A 150 25.25 -12.54 -4.02
CA SER A 150 26.12 -11.72 -3.16
C SER A 150 25.64 -11.57 -1.71
N ASP A 151 24.37 -11.81 -1.41
CA ASP A 151 23.82 -11.64 -0.07
C ASP A 151 24.00 -12.89 0.81
N TRP A 152 24.28 -14.04 0.20
CA TRP A 152 24.61 -15.29 0.88
C TRP A 152 26.05 -15.34 1.40
N VAL A 153 26.95 -14.55 0.81
CA VAL A 153 28.40 -14.56 1.13
C VAL A 153 28.74 -13.67 2.34
N LYS A 154 27.79 -12.87 2.82
CA LYS A 154 27.97 -11.90 3.92
C LYS A 154 27.38 -12.32 5.27
N LYS A 155 26.93 -13.57 5.40
CA LYS A 155 26.46 -14.12 6.68
C LYS A 155 27.50 -15.00 7.34
#